data_80eaf3cfd776c67fc466cdd80e7b6560
#
_entry.id   80eaf3cfd776c67fc466cdd80e7b6560
#
_cell.length_a   1.000
_cell.length_b   1.000
_cell.length_c   1.000
_cell.angle_alpha   90.00
_cell.angle_beta   90.00
_cell.angle_gamma   90.00
#
_symmetry.space_group_name_H-M   'P 1'
#
loop_
_entity.id
_entity.type
_entity.pdbx_description
1 polymer ?
#
loop_
_entity_poly.entity_id
_entity_poly.type
_entity_poly.pdbx_seq_one_letter_code
_entity_poly.pdbx_strand_id
1 'polypeptide(L)'
;MNTPAAGGPESAPPWSAGPPVPPGLQVVHADDALLVFDKPAGLLAVPGRGEEKQDCLAARAQAAFPDALVVHRLDMATSGLIVMARGLAAQRTLNLSFEKRQVHKQYVAVVQGLLAPPHGDDGWGLIDLPLILDWLNRPRSIVHDEQGRPSRTRWRVLAHDA
;
A
#
# COMPACT_ATOMS: atom_id res chain seq x y z
N MET A 1 -31.02 -15.14 32.04
CA MET A 1 -31.22 -14.38 30.83
C MET A 1 -30.35 -13.12 30.97
N ASN A 2 -29.17 -13.13 30.39
CA ASN A 2 -28.25 -11.99 30.47
C ASN A 2 -28.28 -11.27 29.10
N THR A 3 -28.86 -10.08 29.10
CA THR A 3 -28.87 -9.20 27.92
C THR A 3 -27.49 -8.57 27.80
N PRO A 4 -26.80 -8.63 26.64
CA PRO A 4 -25.56 -7.91 26.44
C PRO A 4 -25.85 -6.40 26.38
N ALA A 5 -25.08 -5.63 27.15
CA ALA A 5 -25.13 -4.18 27.16
C ALA A 5 -24.84 -3.61 25.77
N ALA A 6 -25.69 -2.71 25.29
CA ALA A 6 -25.50 -1.94 24.09
C ALA A 6 -24.22 -1.09 24.23
N GLY A 7 -23.24 -1.31 23.34
CA GLY A 7 -22.06 -0.45 23.23
C GLY A 7 -22.51 0.98 22.97
N GLY A 8 -22.06 1.91 23.82
CA GLY A 8 -22.25 3.34 23.60
C GLY A 8 -21.59 3.79 22.30
N PRO A 9 -21.94 4.98 21.76
CA PRO A 9 -21.37 5.46 20.52
C PRO A 9 -19.85 5.56 20.66
N GLU A 10 -19.14 4.78 19.84
CA GLU A 10 -17.68 4.82 19.72
C GLU A 10 -17.28 6.26 19.41
N SER A 11 -16.52 6.89 20.30
CA SER A 11 -16.09 8.27 20.13
C SER A 11 -15.33 8.38 18.81
N ALA A 12 -15.77 9.30 17.95
CA ALA A 12 -15.11 9.55 16.67
C ALA A 12 -13.60 9.74 16.88
N PRO A 13 -12.75 9.14 16.04
CA PRO A 13 -11.32 9.24 16.22
C PRO A 13 -10.83 10.69 16.16
N PRO A 14 -9.73 11.06 16.86
CA PRO A 14 -9.29 12.45 17.04
C PRO A 14 -9.03 13.21 15.73
N TRP A 15 -8.83 12.50 14.60
CA TRP A 15 -8.68 13.10 13.27
C TRP A 15 -10.02 13.38 12.56
N SER A 16 -11.15 12.97 13.10
CA SER A 16 -12.49 13.24 12.53
C SER A 16 -12.89 14.72 12.57
N ALA A 17 -12.15 15.56 13.32
CA ALA A 17 -12.34 17.02 13.35
C ALA A 17 -11.63 17.76 12.22
N GLY A 18 -11.00 17.05 11.27
CA GLY A 18 -10.35 17.61 10.09
C GLY A 18 -11.34 18.08 9.00
N PRO A 19 -10.83 18.66 7.89
CA PRO A 19 -11.65 19.05 6.77
C PRO A 19 -12.43 17.83 6.22
N PRO A 20 -13.61 18.06 5.58
CA PRO A 20 -14.41 16.97 5.04
C PRO A 20 -13.58 16.14 4.05
N VAL A 21 -13.53 14.82 4.29
CA VAL A 21 -12.80 13.89 3.45
C VAL A 21 -13.56 13.69 2.15
N PRO A 22 -12.93 13.83 0.97
CA PRO A 22 -13.58 13.63 -0.32
C PRO A 22 -14.22 12.23 -0.42
N PRO A 23 -15.37 12.09 -1.12
CA PRO A 23 -15.96 10.79 -1.39
C PRO A 23 -14.94 9.82 -2.01
N GLY A 24 -14.88 8.57 -1.51
CA GLY A 24 -13.96 7.55 -1.99
C GLY A 24 -12.52 7.67 -1.47
N LEU A 25 -12.26 8.51 -0.48
CA LEU A 25 -11.02 8.53 0.29
C LEU A 25 -11.29 7.98 1.70
N GLN A 26 -10.76 6.80 1.99
CA GLN A 26 -10.90 6.16 3.30
C GLN A 26 -9.62 6.39 4.13
N VAL A 27 -9.73 7.25 5.15
CA VAL A 27 -8.65 7.51 6.11
C VAL A 27 -8.67 6.44 7.19
N VAL A 28 -7.57 5.72 7.37
CA VAL A 28 -7.38 4.69 8.40
C VAL A 28 -6.69 5.28 9.62
N HIS A 29 -5.74 6.20 9.40
CA HIS A 29 -5.02 6.90 10.45
C HIS A 29 -4.55 8.26 9.97
N ALA A 30 -4.53 9.23 10.87
CA ALA A 30 -3.94 10.54 10.63
C ALA A 30 -3.37 11.09 11.95
N ASP A 31 -2.12 11.56 11.89
CA ASP A 31 -1.48 12.32 12.97
C ASP A 31 -0.67 13.49 12.37
N ASP A 32 0.20 14.11 13.15
CA ASP A 32 1.00 15.26 12.72
C ASP A 32 2.15 14.91 11.77
N ALA A 33 2.50 13.61 11.62
CA ALA A 33 3.61 13.13 10.83
C ALA A 33 3.18 12.34 9.58
N LEU A 34 2.11 11.56 9.68
CA LEU A 34 1.71 10.65 8.60
C LEU A 34 0.18 10.50 8.49
N LEU A 35 -0.23 10.09 7.31
CA LEU A 35 -1.58 9.71 6.94
C LEU A 35 -1.56 8.28 6.42
N VAL A 36 -2.53 7.47 6.79
CA VAL A 36 -2.73 6.13 6.25
C VAL A 36 -4.10 6.06 5.61
N PHE A 37 -4.15 5.64 4.37
CA PHE A 37 -5.40 5.46 3.62
C PHE A 37 -5.57 4.00 3.23
N ASP A 38 -6.82 3.56 3.11
CA ASP A 38 -7.16 2.33 2.40
C ASP A 38 -7.49 2.68 0.95
N LYS A 39 -6.57 2.35 0.04
CA LYS A 39 -6.74 2.63 -1.38
C LYS A 39 -7.62 1.54 -2.02
N PRO A 40 -8.73 1.88 -2.66
CA PRO A 40 -9.50 0.89 -3.42
C PRO A 40 -8.73 0.41 -4.66
N ALA A 41 -9.01 -0.81 -5.11
CA ALA A 41 -8.62 -1.28 -6.44
C ALA A 41 -9.26 -0.37 -7.52
N GLY A 42 -8.56 -0.18 -8.64
CA GLY A 42 -9.00 0.67 -9.74
C GLY A 42 -8.63 2.15 -9.61
N LEU A 43 -8.24 2.64 -8.43
CA LEU A 43 -7.76 4.00 -8.22
C LEU A 43 -6.24 4.08 -8.37
N LEU A 44 -5.75 5.05 -9.14
CA LEU A 44 -4.31 5.36 -9.20
C LEU A 44 -3.81 5.89 -7.84
N ALA A 45 -2.58 5.54 -7.45
CA ALA A 45 -1.94 6.10 -6.25
C ALA A 45 -1.46 7.55 -6.48
N VAL A 46 -0.97 7.84 -7.67
CA VAL A 46 -0.42 9.15 -8.10
C VAL A 46 -0.93 9.46 -9.50
N PRO A 47 -0.90 10.74 -9.96
CA PRO A 47 -1.37 11.09 -11.29
C PRO A 47 -0.70 10.25 -12.38
N GLY A 48 -1.47 9.78 -13.34
CA GLY A 48 -0.98 9.13 -14.55
C GLY A 48 -0.62 10.15 -15.63
N ARG A 49 -0.23 9.65 -16.80
CA ARG A 49 0.00 10.48 -17.98
C ARG A 49 -1.34 10.74 -18.69
N GLY A 50 -1.57 11.99 -19.06
CA GLY A 50 -2.81 12.43 -19.71
C GLY A 50 -3.81 13.03 -18.72
N GLU A 51 -4.68 13.88 -19.24
CA GLU A 51 -5.67 14.63 -18.44
C GLU A 51 -6.70 13.71 -17.80
N GLU A 52 -7.01 12.61 -18.46
CA GLU A 52 -7.97 11.60 -17.99
C GLU A 52 -7.49 10.76 -16.80
N LYS A 53 -6.19 10.86 -16.42
CA LYS A 53 -5.56 10.08 -15.35
C LYS A 53 -5.08 10.95 -14.18
N GLN A 54 -5.73 12.09 -13.97
CA GLN A 54 -5.39 12.99 -12.87
C GLN A 54 -6.08 12.61 -11.56
N ASP A 55 -7.27 11.97 -11.65
CA ASP A 55 -7.94 11.45 -10.46
C ASP A 55 -7.14 10.28 -9.86
N CYS A 56 -6.62 10.51 -8.67
CA CYS A 56 -5.78 9.56 -7.96
C CYS A 56 -5.87 9.80 -6.45
N LEU A 57 -5.42 8.83 -5.67
CA LEU A 57 -5.43 8.93 -4.20
C LEU A 57 -4.66 10.15 -3.72
N ALA A 58 -3.47 10.44 -4.27
CA ALA A 58 -2.67 11.58 -3.86
C ALA A 58 -3.40 12.92 -4.06
N ALA A 59 -4.07 13.11 -5.22
CA ALA A 59 -4.84 14.32 -5.48
C ALA A 59 -6.02 14.47 -4.51
N ARG A 60 -6.75 13.39 -4.25
CA ARG A 60 -7.85 13.37 -3.28
C ARG A 60 -7.37 13.62 -1.85
N ALA A 61 -6.23 13.02 -1.47
CA ALA A 61 -5.64 13.23 -0.15
C ALA A 61 -5.18 14.68 0.03
N GLN A 62 -4.52 15.28 -0.96
CA GLN A 62 -4.06 16.67 -0.92
C GLN A 62 -5.20 17.69 -0.89
N ALA A 63 -6.36 17.36 -1.43
CA ALA A 63 -7.54 18.22 -1.31
C ALA A 63 -8.05 18.31 0.14
N ALA A 64 -7.91 17.24 0.94
CA ALA A 64 -8.27 17.21 2.35
C ALA A 64 -7.10 17.57 3.28
N PHE A 65 -5.89 17.22 2.91
CA PHE A 65 -4.66 17.43 3.67
C PHE A 65 -3.61 18.07 2.75
N PRO A 66 -3.58 19.41 2.63
CA PRO A 66 -2.71 20.10 1.66
C PRO A 66 -1.20 19.82 1.85
N ASP A 67 -0.80 19.40 3.03
CA ASP A 67 0.57 19.02 3.40
C ASP A 67 0.91 17.55 3.12
N ALA A 68 -0.04 16.77 2.55
CA ALA A 68 0.15 15.36 2.25
C ALA A 68 1.15 15.15 1.09
N LEU A 69 2.20 14.36 1.34
CA LEU A 69 3.27 14.07 0.39
C LEU A 69 3.41 12.57 0.18
N VAL A 70 3.57 12.17 -1.08
CA VAL A 70 3.73 10.77 -1.47
C VAL A 70 5.11 10.25 -1.02
N VAL A 71 5.13 9.04 -0.42
CA VAL A 71 6.36 8.34 -0.02
C VAL A 71 6.50 6.98 -0.71
N HIS A 72 5.40 6.35 -1.10
CA HIS A 72 5.38 5.13 -1.91
C HIS A 72 4.09 5.05 -2.72
N ARG A 73 3.97 4.03 -3.55
CA ARG A 73 2.77 3.82 -4.34
C ARG A 73 2.36 2.35 -4.35
N LEU A 74 1.07 2.13 -4.56
CA LEU A 74 0.48 0.87 -4.97
C LEU A 74 0.05 0.97 -6.44
N ASP A 75 0.05 -0.13 -7.15
CA ASP A 75 -0.47 -0.17 -8.51
C ASP A 75 -2.00 0.05 -8.53
N MET A 76 -2.53 0.45 -9.67
CA MET A 76 -3.95 0.77 -9.82
C MET A 76 -4.86 -0.39 -9.38
N ALA A 77 -4.53 -1.61 -9.79
CA ALA A 77 -5.31 -2.81 -9.45
C ALA A 77 -5.13 -3.27 -7.99
N THR A 78 -4.09 -2.81 -7.28
CA THR A 78 -3.81 -3.19 -5.90
C THR A 78 -4.63 -2.33 -4.95
N SER A 79 -5.35 -2.96 -4.04
CA SER A 79 -6.02 -2.31 -2.90
C SER A 79 -5.19 -2.41 -1.62
N GLY A 80 -5.57 -1.64 -0.59
CA GLY A 80 -5.02 -1.73 0.74
C GLY A 80 -4.23 -0.49 1.19
N LEU A 81 -3.47 -0.66 2.26
CA LEU A 81 -2.88 0.45 2.99
C LEU A 81 -1.79 1.18 2.20
N ILE A 82 -1.93 2.50 2.12
CA ILE A 82 -0.93 3.40 1.57
C ILE A 82 -0.64 4.52 2.58
N VAL A 83 0.64 4.81 2.78
CA VAL A 83 1.12 5.84 3.70
C VAL A 83 1.51 7.08 2.92
N MET A 84 1.12 8.25 3.40
CA MET A 84 1.60 9.54 2.95
C MET A 84 2.21 10.30 4.13
N ALA A 85 3.21 11.11 3.87
CA ALA A 85 3.82 11.96 4.89
C ALA A 85 3.07 13.27 5.04
N ARG A 86 3.14 13.89 6.22
CA ARG A 86 2.72 15.27 6.46
C ARG A 86 3.94 16.17 6.52
N GLY A 87 4.14 16.95 5.46
CA GLY A 87 5.28 17.84 5.31
C GLY A 87 6.62 17.17 4.94
N LEU A 88 7.58 17.97 4.58
CA LEU A 88 8.87 17.53 4.01
C LEU A 88 9.76 16.76 5.00
N ALA A 89 9.72 17.10 6.28
CA ALA A 89 10.54 16.42 7.29
C ALA A 89 10.09 14.95 7.46
N ALA A 90 8.79 14.72 7.61
CA ALA A 90 8.22 13.39 7.69
C ALA A 90 8.44 12.60 6.38
N GLN A 91 8.30 13.25 5.23
CA GLN A 91 8.54 12.61 3.93
C GLN A 91 9.98 12.08 3.80
N ARG A 92 10.98 12.87 4.20
CA ARG A 92 12.39 12.45 4.17
C ARG A 92 12.63 11.23 5.05
N THR A 93 12.08 11.25 6.28
CA THR A 93 12.21 10.14 7.23
C THR A 93 11.56 8.87 6.70
N LEU A 94 10.33 8.96 6.19
CA LEU A 94 9.62 7.82 5.64
C LEU A 94 10.30 7.28 4.38
N ASN A 95 10.73 8.15 3.45
CA ASN A 95 11.48 7.72 2.26
C ASN A 95 12.74 6.94 2.64
N LEU A 96 13.50 7.43 3.64
CA LEU A 96 14.68 6.74 4.13
C LEU A 96 14.35 5.37 4.75
N SER A 97 13.24 5.25 5.47
CA SER A 97 12.76 4.00 6.03
C SER A 97 12.38 2.98 4.93
N PHE A 98 11.73 3.44 3.85
CA PHE A 98 11.45 2.60 2.68
C PHE A 98 12.73 2.18 1.96
N GLU A 99 13.67 3.10 1.73
CA GLU A 99 14.96 2.85 1.09
C GLU A 99 15.79 1.82 1.87
N LYS A 100 15.86 1.98 3.20
CA LYS A 100 16.57 1.07 4.10
C LYS A 100 15.82 -0.23 4.39
N ARG A 101 14.66 -0.46 3.74
CA ARG A 101 13.83 -1.67 3.93
C ARG A 101 13.40 -1.89 5.40
N GLN A 102 13.19 -0.82 6.15
CA GLN A 102 12.72 -0.85 7.54
C GLN A 102 11.18 -0.95 7.63
N VAL A 103 10.48 -0.80 6.51
CA VAL A 103 9.02 -0.94 6.44
C VAL A 103 8.67 -2.38 6.11
N HIS A 104 8.01 -3.06 7.05
CA HIS A 104 7.47 -4.41 6.82
C HIS A 104 6.15 -4.32 6.06
N LYS A 105 6.06 -5.04 4.94
CA LYS A 105 4.88 -5.05 4.06
C LYS A 105 4.39 -6.47 3.89
N GLN A 106 3.07 -6.63 3.97
CA GLN A 106 2.41 -7.90 3.71
C GLN A 106 1.31 -7.70 2.67
N TYR A 107 1.24 -8.62 1.71
CA TYR A 107 0.24 -8.63 0.65
C TYR A 107 -0.44 -10.00 0.61
N VAL A 108 -1.71 -10.00 0.21
CA VAL A 108 -2.42 -11.21 -0.19
C VAL A 108 -2.59 -11.13 -1.71
N ALA A 109 -2.24 -12.19 -2.41
CA ALA A 109 -2.35 -12.27 -3.87
C ALA A 109 -2.94 -13.60 -4.28
N VAL A 110 -3.79 -13.59 -5.30
CA VAL A 110 -4.25 -14.78 -6.01
C VAL A 110 -3.29 -15.00 -7.18
N VAL A 111 -2.76 -16.21 -7.29
CA VAL A 111 -1.85 -16.61 -8.36
C VAL A 111 -2.44 -17.76 -9.16
N GLN A 112 -2.05 -17.86 -10.43
CA GLN A 112 -2.51 -18.94 -11.30
C GLN A 112 -1.77 -20.25 -10.97
N GLY A 113 -2.49 -21.36 -10.94
CA GLY A 113 -1.97 -22.70 -10.73
C GLY A 113 -1.89 -23.09 -9.25
N LEU A 114 -1.54 -24.35 -9.00
CA LEU A 114 -1.37 -24.90 -7.66
C LEU A 114 0.07 -24.70 -7.22
N LEU A 115 0.26 -23.83 -6.24
CA LEU A 115 1.56 -23.59 -5.64
C LEU A 115 1.71 -24.48 -4.40
N ALA A 116 2.65 -25.42 -4.45
CA ALA A 116 2.94 -26.27 -3.29
C ALA A 116 3.43 -25.40 -2.10
N PRO A 117 3.04 -25.73 -0.86
CA PRO A 117 3.59 -25.07 0.31
C PRO A 117 5.13 -25.13 0.30
N PRO A 118 5.81 -24.05 0.74
CA PRO A 118 7.26 -24.08 0.81
C PRO A 118 7.77 -25.08 1.85
N HIS A 119 8.93 -25.67 1.60
CA HIS A 119 9.57 -26.67 2.45
C HIS A 119 10.40 -26.10 3.61
N GLY A 120 10.37 -24.78 3.84
CA GLY A 120 11.08 -24.16 4.96
C GLY A 120 10.52 -24.57 6.31
N ASP A 121 11.39 -24.75 7.33
CA ASP A 121 11.00 -25.15 8.69
C ASP A 121 10.02 -24.18 9.35
N ASP A 122 9.99 -22.94 8.89
CA ASP A 122 9.08 -21.88 9.37
C ASP A 122 7.80 -21.72 8.51
N GLY A 123 7.61 -22.59 7.52
CA GLY A 123 6.47 -22.55 6.59
C GLY A 123 6.48 -21.38 5.59
N TRP A 124 7.63 -20.71 5.44
CA TRP A 124 7.82 -19.64 4.46
C TRP A 124 8.81 -20.03 3.36
N GLY A 125 8.46 -19.66 2.13
CA GLY A 125 9.38 -19.67 1.00
C GLY A 125 10.06 -18.33 0.80
N LEU A 126 11.17 -18.34 0.06
CA LEU A 126 11.90 -17.14 -0.32
C LEU A 126 12.02 -17.08 -1.85
N ILE A 127 11.63 -15.95 -2.42
CA ILE A 127 12.00 -15.54 -3.78
C ILE A 127 13.08 -14.49 -3.62
N ASP A 128 14.30 -14.77 -4.08
CA ASP A 128 15.44 -13.85 -4.08
C ASP A 128 15.96 -13.74 -5.51
N LEU A 129 15.39 -12.82 -6.27
CA LEU A 129 15.65 -12.66 -7.70
C LEU A 129 15.88 -11.18 -8.02
N PRO A 130 16.89 -10.86 -8.87
CA PRO A 130 17.10 -9.49 -9.32
C PRO A 130 16.04 -9.08 -10.34
N LEU A 131 15.34 -7.99 -10.08
CA LEU A 131 14.25 -7.49 -10.94
C LEU A 131 14.59 -6.18 -11.61
N ILE A 132 14.25 -6.05 -12.89
CA ILE A 132 14.30 -4.82 -13.67
C ILE A 132 12.93 -4.55 -14.31
N LEU A 133 12.63 -3.28 -14.52
CA LEU A 133 11.44 -2.88 -15.26
C LEU A 133 11.55 -3.28 -16.73
N ASP A 134 10.59 -4.06 -17.23
CA ASP A 134 10.43 -4.30 -18.66
C ASP A 134 9.90 -3.02 -19.32
N TRP A 135 10.81 -2.21 -19.85
CA TRP A 135 10.49 -0.88 -20.34
C TRP A 135 9.47 -0.87 -21.47
N LEU A 136 9.48 -1.89 -22.32
CA LEU A 136 8.55 -2.02 -23.45
C LEU A 136 7.15 -2.46 -23.01
N ASN A 137 7.07 -3.27 -21.98
CA ASN A 137 5.81 -3.85 -21.48
C ASN A 137 5.44 -3.33 -20.08
N ARG A 138 5.76 -2.08 -19.78
CA ARG A 138 5.43 -1.46 -18.48
C ARG A 138 3.94 -1.58 -18.14
N PRO A 139 3.60 -1.82 -16.88
CA PRO A 139 4.43 -1.76 -15.66
C PRO A 139 5.13 -3.07 -15.26
N ARG A 140 5.24 -4.06 -16.13
CA ARG A 140 5.82 -5.36 -15.84
C ARG A 140 7.30 -5.27 -15.43
N SER A 141 7.70 -6.08 -14.45
CA SER A 141 9.09 -6.34 -14.12
C SER A 141 9.48 -7.75 -14.56
N ILE A 142 10.75 -7.94 -14.95
CA ILE A 142 11.33 -9.21 -15.35
C ILE A 142 12.59 -9.49 -14.53
N VAL A 143 12.96 -10.76 -14.43
CA VAL A 143 14.24 -11.18 -13.84
C VAL A 143 15.36 -10.83 -14.81
N HIS A 144 16.42 -10.21 -14.31
CA HIS A 144 17.61 -9.87 -15.10
C HIS A 144 18.84 -9.88 -14.22
N ASP A 145 19.70 -10.87 -14.42
CA ASP A 145 20.81 -11.17 -13.50
C ASP A 145 21.88 -10.07 -13.43
N GLU A 146 22.16 -9.38 -14.53
CA GLU A 146 23.22 -8.38 -14.59
C GLU A 146 22.77 -6.97 -14.15
N GLN A 147 21.55 -6.56 -14.51
CA GLN A 147 21.06 -5.18 -14.32
C GLN A 147 19.88 -5.11 -13.34
N GLY A 148 19.36 -6.25 -12.91
CA GLY A 148 18.26 -6.33 -11.97
C GLY A 148 18.66 -5.86 -10.58
N ARG A 149 17.73 -5.18 -9.91
CA ARG A 149 17.93 -4.80 -8.50
C ARG A 149 17.59 -5.98 -7.60
N PRO A 150 18.43 -6.31 -6.60
CA PRO A 150 18.13 -7.36 -5.64
C PRO A 150 16.75 -7.18 -5.02
N SER A 151 15.89 -8.19 -5.17
CA SER A 151 14.51 -8.15 -4.67
C SER A 151 14.19 -9.42 -3.92
N ARG A 152 13.73 -9.28 -2.69
CA ARG A 152 13.41 -10.41 -1.80
C ARG A 152 11.96 -10.36 -1.39
N THR A 153 11.28 -11.49 -1.55
CA THR A 153 9.88 -11.68 -1.13
C THR A 153 9.77 -13.01 -0.42
N ARG A 154 9.34 -12.98 0.84
CA ARG A 154 8.91 -14.19 1.55
C ARG A 154 7.45 -14.43 1.22
N TRP A 155 7.08 -15.70 1.05
CA TRP A 155 5.73 -16.09 0.70
C TRP A 155 5.30 -17.36 1.41
N ARG A 156 3.99 -17.53 1.56
CA ARG A 156 3.36 -18.79 1.99
C ARG A 156 2.00 -18.93 1.34
N VAL A 157 1.56 -20.16 1.19
CA VAL A 157 0.20 -20.44 0.73
C VAL A 157 -0.76 -20.29 1.90
N LEU A 158 -1.84 -19.55 1.69
CA LEU A 158 -2.91 -19.36 2.67
C LEU A 158 -4.07 -20.33 2.40
N ALA A 159 -4.45 -20.48 1.14
CA ALA A 159 -5.52 -21.36 0.69
C ALA A 159 -5.34 -21.70 -0.79
N HIS A 160 -6.02 -22.75 -1.23
CA HIS A 160 -6.24 -23.05 -2.65
C HIS A 160 -7.74 -22.98 -2.92
N ASP A 161 -8.13 -22.37 -4.04
CA ASP A 161 -9.48 -22.53 -4.57
C ASP A 161 -9.62 -23.91 -5.20
N ALA A 162 -10.74 -24.59 -4.91
CA ALA A 162 -11.05 -25.92 -5.42
C ALA A 162 -11.61 -25.87 -6.85
#